data_064136c674412c50c14c8c4c7f67acbe
#
_entry.id   064136c674412c50c14c8c4c7f67acbe
#
_cell.length_a   1.000
_cell.length_b   1.000
_cell.length_c   1.000
_cell.angle_alpha   90.00
_cell.angle_beta   90.00
_cell.angle_gamma   90.00
#
_symmetry.space_group_name_H-M   'P 1'
#
loop_
_entity.id
_entity.type
_entity.pdbx_description
1 polymer ?
#
loop_
_entity_poly.entity_id
_entity_poly.type
_entity_poly.pdbx_seq_one_letter_code
_entity_poly.pdbx_strand_id
1 'polypeptide(L)'
;MRLARIALPWLAALVAAGCTQDISSPFSAVVVAWDPANQIYELAQVKLSTLVSLRDMQGTSGNVTAGGSARLLTSDTLRPTASISSLRQGAFLTAPGPVAVEFNTANGLVYPEDEAALELVSFYAALEKSRAELSIWGFSNLVAAPIFSHTDLRNEDFLSPLAEGELFYEPLNAFFLPVLNPKQQIPPQLNLGVVAHAVAIQAWQQVVWAGAPVDPAALLVATDPAALTSVHVAQSLRIGIGDFLGTLITVDPRWFDHSLPQTASARALDQLRCGSAAMLNALDVPDKDVPYDPYPLGTVLAYSLWDSALNSDPTAVVTGVVAALPGIAAAQNQNGGKLALAAALDAIVAATQGSAQGYLCGELLNGFHALSVTDLPTCDTVGVHAPPASCQ
;
A
#
# COMPACT_ATOMS: atom_id res chain seq x y z
N MET A 1 -8.45 20.83 -11.64
CA MET A 1 -7.83 22.13 -11.28
C MET A 1 -6.39 22.03 -11.76
N ARG A 2 -5.89 22.86 -12.61
CA ARG A 2 -4.52 22.87 -13.13
C ARG A 2 -3.61 22.88 -11.90
N LEU A 3 -2.48 22.16 -11.91
CA LEU A 3 -1.27 22.60 -11.22
C LEU A 3 -1.00 24.01 -11.79
N ALA A 4 -2.10 24.78 -11.70
CA ALA A 4 -2.23 26.08 -12.23
C ALA A 4 -1.21 26.87 -11.50
N ARG A 5 -0.02 26.84 -12.11
CA ARG A 5 0.80 28.01 -11.95
C ARG A 5 0.91 28.36 -10.46
N ILE A 6 1.38 27.41 -9.62
CA ILE A 6 2.29 27.84 -8.59
C ILE A 6 3.38 28.49 -9.42
N ALA A 7 3.08 29.76 -9.74
CA ALA A 7 4.04 30.62 -10.37
C ALA A 7 5.28 30.48 -9.51
N LEU A 8 6.30 29.91 -10.09
CA LEU A 8 7.68 29.91 -9.63
C LEU A 8 8.28 31.31 -9.92
N PRO A 9 7.86 32.40 -9.27
CA PRO A 9 8.51 33.71 -9.47
C PRO A 9 9.73 33.85 -8.56
N TRP A 10 10.08 32.87 -7.74
CA TRP A 10 11.16 32.98 -6.75
C TRP A 10 12.41 32.15 -7.07
N LEU A 11 12.41 31.34 -8.13
CA LEU A 11 13.58 30.54 -8.52
C LEU A 11 14.58 31.27 -9.45
N ALA A 12 14.30 32.50 -9.81
CA ALA A 12 15.12 33.23 -10.79
C ALA A 12 16.32 34.01 -10.20
N ALA A 13 16.70 33.83 -8.95
CA ALA A 13 17.70 34.71 -8.32
C ALA A 13 18.91 34.04 -7.66
N LEU A 14 19.15 32.74 -7.84
CA LEU A 14 20.35 32.09 -7.25
C LEU A 14 21.00 31.12 -8.23
N VAL A 15 21.57 31.66 -9.31
CA VAL A 15 22.62 30.98 -10.05
C VAL A 15 23.94 31.22 -9.30
N ALA A 16 24.15 30.47 -8.24
CA ALA A 16 25.49 30.22 -7.71
C ALA A 16 25.91 28.85 -8.23
N ALA A 17 26.98 28.79 -9.01
CA ALA A 17 27.61 27.56 -9.48
C ALA A 17 27.97 26.68 -8.25
N GLY A 18 27.02 25.87 -7.80
CA GLY A 18 27.24 24.87 -6.78
C GLY A 18 27.67 23.60 -7.48
N CYS A 19 28.89 23.15 -7.27
CA CYS A 19 29.24 21.76 -7.51
C CYS A 19 28.22 20.89 -6.83
N THR A 20 27.64 19.93 -7.54
CA THR A 20 26.77 18.90 -6.99
C THR A 20 27.59 18.06 -6.00
N GLN A 21 27.64 18.50 -4.73
CA GLN A 21 28.17 17.67 -3.65
C GLN A 21 27.16 16.55 -3.43
N ASP A 22 27.64 15.33 -3.38
CA ASP A 22 26.83 14.20 -2.94
C ASP A 22 26.48 14.44 -1.46
N ILE A 23 25.20 14.74 -1.21
CA ILE A 23 24.70 15.08 0.11
C ILE A 23 24.19 13.79 0.74
N SER A 24 24.82 13.40 1.85
CA SER A 24 24.39 12.25 2.64
C SER A 24 23.44 12.65 3.76
N SER A 25 22.48 11.77 4.06
CA SER A 25 21.54 11.97 5.18
C SER A 25 22.23 12.04 6.55
N PRO A 26 21.64 12.75 7.55
CA PRO A 26 20.34 13.42 7.44
C PRO A 26 20.46 14.82 6.81
N PHE A 27 19.54 15.14 5.90
CA PHE A 27 19.43 16.48 5.32
C PHE A 27 17.95 16.89 5.20
N SER A 28 17.71 18.17 4.93
CA SER A 28 16.35 18.66 4.67
C SER A 28 16.18 18.97 3.19
N ALA A 29 15.03 18.57 2.64
CA ALA A 29 14.67 18.82 1.25
C ALA A 29 13.29 19.46 1.12
N VAL A 30 13.07 20.20 0.05
CA VAL A 30 11.75 20.66 -0.36
C VAL A 30 11.07 19.53 -1.12
N VAL A 31 9.90 19.12 -0.66
CA VAL A 31 9.11 18.00 -1.21
C VAL A 31 7.65 18.40 -1.31
N VAL A 32 6.88 17.69 -2.12
CA VAL A 32 5.43 17.70 -2.03
C VAL A 32 5.03 16.84 -0.84
N ALA A 33 4.37 17.43 0.15
CA ALA A 33 3.97 16.76 1.38
C ALA A 33 2.49 16.99 1.67
N TRP A 34 1.89 16.02 2.35
CA TRP A 34 0.53 16.12 2.86
C TRP A 34 0.49 16.92 4.15
N ASP A 35 -0.35 17.96 4.19
CA ASP A 35 -0.70 18.71 5.40
C ASP A 35 -2.06 18.21 5.94
N PRO A 36 -2.08 17.41 7.02
CA PRO A 36 -3.31 16.86 7.57
C PRO A 36 -4.21 17.92 8.21
N ALA A 37 -3.67 19.06 8.62
CA ALA A 37 -4.46 20.14 9.24
C ALA A 37 -5.31 20.87 8.20
N ASN A 38 -4.79 21.08 7.02
CA ASN A 38 -5.47 21.76 5.93
C ASN A 38 -6.03 20.80 4.86
N GLN A 39 -5.71 19.50 4.96
CA GLN A 39 -6.09 18.45 3.99
C GLN A 39 -5.69 18.82 2.55
N ILE A 40 -4.45 19.28 2.38
CA ILE A 40 -3.89 19.66 1.08
C ILE A 40 -2.48 19.08 0.88
N TYR A 41 -2.06 18.97 -0.38
CA TYR A 41 -0.67 18.75 -0.74
C TYR A 41 -0.01 20.09 -1.03
N GLU A 42 1.12 20.34 -0.39
CA GLU A 42 1.90 21.57 -0.55
C GLU A 42 3.41 21.30 -0.57
N LEU A 43 4.18 22.29 -0.99
CA LEU A 43 5.63 22.23 -0.87
C LEU A 43 6.03 22.49 0.58
N ALA A 44 6.67 21.52 1.20
CA ALA A 44 7.13 21.59 2.57
C ALA A 44 8.59 21.18 2.71
N GLN A 45 9.23 21.67 3.75
CA GLN A 45 10.55 21.21 4.15
C GLN A 45 10.44 19.94 4.98
N VAL A 46 11.03 18.84 4.50
CA VAL A 46 11.05 17.56 5.19
C VAL A 46 12.49 17.11 5.43
N LYS A 47 12.75 16.56 6.62
CA LYS A 47 14.02 15.93 6.95
C LYS A 47 14.04 14.49 6.44
N LEU A 48 15.01 14.15 5.64
CA LEU A 48 15.28 12.79 5.16
C LEU A 48 16.45 12.20 5.93
N SER A 49 16.30 10.97 6.38
CA SER A 49 17.27 10.29 7.24
C SER A 49 17.75 8.95 6.68
N THR A 50 17.05 8.39 5.70
CA THR A 50 17.37 7.08 5.12
C THR A 50 17.93 7.15 3.69
N LEU A 51 17.89 8.31 3.02
CA LEU A 51 18.46 8.53 1.70
C LEU A 51 19.97 8.80 1.83
N VAL A 52 20.79 7.86 1.40
CA VAL A 52 22.28 7.90 1.56
C VAL A 52 22.95 8.71 0.46
N SER A 53 22.49 8.56 -0.79
CA SER A 53 22.95 9.33 -1.95
C SER A 53 21.75 10.04 -2.58
N LEU A 54 21.79 11.36 -2.56
CA LEU A 54 20.73 12.18 -3.15
C LEU A 54 20.80 12.11 -4.68
N ARG A 55 22.01 12.19 -5.25
CA ARG A 55 22.25 12.18 -6.69
C ARG A 55 21.75 10.89 -7.35
N ASP A 56 22.04 9.76 -6.73
CA ASP A 56 21.70 8.45 -7.26
C ASP A 56 20.39 7.90 -6.68
N MET A 57 19.73 8.69 -5.84
CA MET A 57 18.47 8.31 -5.16
C MET A 57 18.55 6.93 -4.48
N GLN A 58 19.68 6.70 -3.76
CA GLN A 58 19.92 5.44 -3.06
C GLN A 58 19.85 5.62 -1.55
N GLY A 59 19.24 4.66 -0.87
CA GLY A 59 19.13 4.72 0.58
C GLY A 59 18.62 3.42 1.21
N THR A 60 18.53 3.44 2.54
CA THR A 60 18.13 2.26 3.30
C THR A 60 16.64 1.94 3.21
N SER A 61 15.80 2.88 2.74
CA SER A 61 14.38 2.62 2.47
C SER A 61 14.12 2.04 1.07
N GLY A 62 15.07 2.22 0.14
CA GLY A 62 15.00 1.71 -1.22
C GLY A 62 16.00 2.40 -2.13
N ASN A 63 16.28 1.79 -3.27
CA ASN A 63 17.14 2.33 -4.31
C ASN A 63 16.32 2.58 -5.56
N VAL A 64 16.41 3.78 -6.13
CA VAL A 64 15.69 4.15 -7.34
C VAL A 64 16.53 3.85 -8.57
N THR A 65 15.90 3.24 -9.56
CA THR A 65 16.40 3.11 -10.94
C THR A 65 15.36 3.65 -11.90
N ALA A 66 15.77 4.07 -13.09
CA ALA A 66 14.87 4.72 -14.04
C ALA A 66 14.89 4.09 -15.43
N GLY A 67 13.80 4.27 -16.16
CA GLY A 67 13.66 3.77 -17.52
C GLY A 67 13.51 2.26 -17.61
N GLY A 68 13.89 1.71 -18.76
CA GLY A 68 13.66 0.32 -19.06
C GLY A 68 12.21 0.01 -19.41
N SER A 69 11.92 -1.26 -19.62
CA SER A 69 10.57 -1.77 -19.83
C SER A 69 10.37 -3.10 -19.12
N ALA A 70 9.22 -3.28 -18.52
CA ALA A 70 8.84 -4.53 -17.86
C ALA A 70 7.47 -5.00 -18.35
N ARG A 71 7.31 -6.31 -18.46
CA ARG A 71 6.01 -6.94 -18.67
C ARG A 71 5.42 -7.27 -17.32
N LEU A 72 4.21 -6.80 -17.05
CA LEU A 72 3.47 -7.25 -15.89
C LEU A 72 3.09 -8.72 -16.09
N LEU A 73 3.33 -9.52 -15.06
CA LEU A 73 3.01 -10.94 -15.07
C LEU A 73 1.50 -11.07 -14.83
N THR A 74 0.80 -11.56 -15.86
CA THR A 74 -0.63 -11.89 -15.75
C THR A 74 -0.80 -13.38 -15.49
N SER A 75 -1.99 -13.82 -15.09
CA SER A 75 -2.31 -15.25 -14.92
C SER A 75 -1.99 -16.06 -16.15
N ASP A 76 -2.13 -15.51 -17.36
CA ASP A 76 -1.85 -16.19 -18.62
C ASP A 76 -0.36 -16.34 -18.92
N THR A 77 0.48 -15.44 -18.42
CA THR A 77 1.94 -15.51 -18.54
C THR A 77 2.59 -16.36 -17.45
N LEU A 78 1.91 -16.52 -16.31
CA LEU A 78 2.33 -17.37 -15.19
C LEU A 78 1.96 -18.82 -15.51
N ARG A 79 2.72 -19.49 -16.37
CA ARG A 79 2.50 -20.92 -16.64
C ARG A 79 2.92 -21.77 -15.44
N PRO A 80 2.19 -22.85 -15.11
CA PRO A 80 2.47 -23.71 -13.95
C PRO A 80 3.88 -24.33 -13.89
N THR A 81 4.63 -24.26 -15.00
CA THR A 81 5.96 -24.89 -15.14
C THR A 81 7.13 -23.93 -14.96
N ALA A 82 6.89 -22.63 -14.83
CA ALA A 82 7.94 -21.64 -14.68
C ALA A 82 8.26 -21.40 -13.20
N SER A 83 9.54 -21.43 -12.82
CA SER A 83 9.93 -20.96 -11.48
C SER A 83 9.77 -19.45 -11.39
N ILE A 84 9.41 -18.93 -10.22
CA ILE A 84 9.23 -17.49 -10.01
C ILE A 84 10.52 -16.71 -10.22
N SER A 85 11.67 -17.29 -9.89
CA SER A 85 12.96 -16.68 -10.21
C SER A 85 13.15 -16.47 -11.70
N SER A 86 12.73 -17.42 -12.55
CA SER A 86 12.80 -17.28 -14.00
C SER A 86 11.74 -16.29 -14.53
N LEU A 87 10.57 -16.22 -13.90
CA LEU A 87 9.54 -15.21 -14.23
C LEU A 87 10.00 -13.80 -13.87
N ARG A 88 10.60 -13.61 -12.71
CA ARG A 88 11.17 -12.30 -12.30
C ARG A 88 12.29 -11.86 -13.24
N GLN A 89 13.16 -12.76 -13.68
CA GLN A 89 14.22 -12.45 -14.65
C GLN A 89 13.66 -12.13 -16.04
N GLY A 90 12.59 -12.80 -16.46
CA GLY A 90 11.93 -12.57 -17.74
C GLY A 90 10.96 -11.38 -17.76
N ALA A 91 10.67 -10.75 -16.60
CA ALA A 91 9.76 -9.62 -16.52
C ALA A 91 10.34 -8.36 -17.18
N PHE A 92 11.64 -8.10 -17.03
CA PHE A 92 12.29 -6.97 -17.66
C PHE A 92 12.65 -7.27 -19.12
N LEU A 93 12.04 -6.54 -20.04
CA LEU A 93 12.34 -6.59 -21.47
C LEU A 93 13.58 -5.75 -21.79
N THR A 94 13.73 -4.61 -21.07
CA THR A 94 14.92 -3.75 -21.12
C THR A 94 15.26 -3.38 -19.69
N ALA A 95 16.52 -3.55 -19.31
CA ALA A 95 16.97 -3.23 -17.96
C ALA A 95 16.86 -1.72 -17.66
N PRO A 96 16.42 -1.36 -16.45
CA PRO A 96 16.47 0.03 -16.00
C PRO A 96 17.93 0.48 -15.80
N GLY A 97 18.16 1.77 -15.91
CA GLY A 97 19.45 2.43 -15.69
C GLY A 97 19.51 3.22 -14.37
N PRO A 98 20.64 3.87 -14.11
CA PRO A 98 20.73 4.79 -12.98
C PRO A 98 19.80 5.98 -13.18
N VAL A 99 19.34 6.54 -12.05
CA VAL A 99 18.63 7.82 -12.02
C VAL A 99 19.60 8.94 -12.32
N ALA A 100 19.14 9.94 -13.05
CA ALA A 100 19.87 11.18 -13.29
C ALA A 100 18.94 12.35 -12.90
N VAL A 101 19.09 12.84 -11.68
CA VAL A 101 18.34 13.98 -11.14
C VAL A 101 19.28 15.01 -10.57
N GLU A 102 18.88 16.27 -10.66
CA GLU A 102 19.70 17.41 -10.24
C GLU A 102 19.03 18.14 -9.08
N PHE A 103 19.87 18.57 -8.14
CA PHE A 103 19.43 19.29 -6.94
C PHE A 103 20.35 20.47 -6.67
N ASN A 104 19.74 21.56 -6.25
CA ASN A 104 20.44 22.73 -5.72
C ASN A 104 20.43 22.71 -4.19
N THR A 105 21.48 23.29 -3.60
CA THR A 105 21.58 23.44 -2.15
C THR A 105 21.71 24.92 -1.79
N ALA A 106 20.82 25.41 -0.95
CA ALA A 106 20.89 26.74 -0.40
C ALA A 106 20.53 26.74 1.10
N ASN A 107 21.35 27.37 1.93
CA ASN A 107 21.13 27.48 3.37
C ASN A 107 20.94 26.13 4.08
N GLY A 108 21.59 25.07 3.64
CA GLY A 108 21.46 23.72 4.20
C GLY A 108 20.16 23.00 3.80
N LEU A 109 19.41 23.55 2.88
CA LEU A 109 18.19 22.97 2.33
C LEU A 109 18.42 22.55 0.88
N VAL A 110 17.95 21.36 0.53
CA VAL A 110 18.01 20.79 -0.82
C VAL A 110 16.75 21.15 -1.59
N TYR A 111 16.94 21.64 -2.80
CA TYR A 111 15.88 22.00 -3.74
C TYR A 111 15.98 21.15 -5.00
N PRO A 112 14.91 20.43 -5.41
CA PRO A 112 14.89 19.79 -6.71
C PRO A 112 14.93 20.82 -7.84
N GLU A 113 15.74 20.56 -8.88
CA GLU A 113 15.87 21.48 -10.01
C GLU A 113 14.78 21.30 -11.07
N ASP A 114 14.21 20.09 -11.14
CA ASP A 114 13.18 19.74 -12.11
C ASP A 114 12.04 18.91 -11.49
N GLU A 115 11.05 18.61 -12.30
CA GLU A 115 9.86 17.86 -11.90
C GLU A 115 10.20 16.41 -11.54
N ALA A 116 11.16 15.79 -12.20
CA ALA A 116 11.57 14.41 -11.91
C ALA A 116 12.29 14.33 -10.56
N ALA A 117 13.17 15.29 -10.27
CA ALA A 117 13.84 15.39 -8.97
C ALA A 117 12.81 15.62 -7.83
N LEU A 118 11.83 16.52 -8.06
CA LEU A 118 10.76 16.77 -7.10
C LEU A 118 9.90 15.52 -6.87
N GLU A 119 9.54 14.83 -7.94
CA GLU A 119 8.78 13.58 -7.85
C GLU A 119 9.50 12.55 -7.00
N LEU A 120 10.76 12.24 -7.33
CA LEU A 120 11.50 11.18 -6.67
C LEU A 120 11.81 11.49 -5.21
N VAL A 121 12.21 12.71 -4.88
CA VAL A 121 12.48 13.09 -3.49
C VAL A 121 11.20 13.12 -2.65
N SER A 122 10.06 13.52 -3.23
CA SER A 122 8.77 13.51 -2.56
C SER A 122 8.25 12.10 -2.32
N PHE A 123 8.36 11.21 -3.33
CA PHE A 123 8.04 9.80 -3.15
C PHE A 123 8.90 9.19 -2.03
N TYR A 124 10.21 9.47 -2.04
CA TYR A 124 11.13 8.93 -1.03
C TYR A 124 10.79 9.44 0.38
N ALA A 125 10.39 10.70 0.51
CA ALA A 125 9.92 11.27 1.77
C ALA A 125 8.64 10.58 2.29
N ALA A 126 7.68 10.33 1.41
CA ALA A 126 6.45 9.60 1.74
C ALA A 126 6.75 8.13 2.11
N LEU A 127 7.66 7.47 1.39
CA LEU A 127 8.11 6.12 1.69
C LEU A 127 8.78 6.04 3.07
N GLU A 128 9.71 6.97 3.36
CA GLU A 128 10.41 7.04 4.65
C GLU A 128 9.43 7.28 5.80
N LYS A 129 8.48 8.22 5.64
CA LYS A 129 7.42 8.48 6.62
C LYS A 129 6.56 7.25 6.86
N SER A 130 6.08 6.59 5.80
CA SER A 130 5.22 5.42 5.92
C SER A 130 5.94 4.25 6.63
N ARG A 131 7.21 4.03 6.33
CA ARG A 131 8.03 3.00 7.00
C ARG A 131 8.30 3.34 8.47
N ALA A 132 8.52 4.62 8.79
CA ALA A 132 8.72 5.07 10.16
C ALA A 132 7.46 4.84 11.01
N GLU A 133 6.27 5.16 10.49
CA GLU A 133 5.01 4.91 11.20
C GLU A 133 4.76 3.41 11.40
N LEU A 134 4.97 2.58 10.40
CA LEU A 134 4.88 1.12 10.55
C LEU A 134 5.85 0.59 11.62
N SER A 135 7.06 1.15 11.69
CA SER A 135 8.04 0.78 12.72
C SER A 135 7.56 1.15 14.12
N ILE A 136 6.93 2.33 14.30
CA ILE A 136 6.32 2.75 15.57
C ILE A 136 5.22 1.77 16.00
N TRP A 137 4.43 1.28 15.05
CA TRP A 137 3.34 0.32 15.32
C TRP A 137 3.82 -1.14 15.48
N GLY A 138 5.14 -1.37 15.49
CA GLY A 138 5.74 -2.67 15.79
C GLY A 138 6.33 -3.42 14.59
N PHE A 139 6.28 -2.84 13.38
CA PHE A 139 6.86 -3.45 12.19
C PHE A 139 8.26 -2.89 11.88
N SER A 140 9.27 -3.31 12.67
CA SER A 140 10.61 -2.71 12.66
C SER A 140 11.58 -3.23 11.59
N ASN A 141 11.25 -4.32 10.88
CA ASN A 141 12.22 -5.03 10.01
C ASN A 141 11.79 -5.05 8.53
N LEU A 142 11.18 -3.97 8.06
CA LEU A 142 10.79 -3.88 6.65
C LEU A 142 12.03 -3.76 5.76
N VAL A 143 12.31 -4.79 4.96
CA VAL A 143 13.45 -4.82 4.03
C VAL A 143 13.21 -3.83 2.90
N ALA A 144 14.26 -3.14 2.45
CA ALA A 144 14.18 -2.25 1.30
C ALA A 144 13.79 -3.03 0.03
N ALA A 145 12.91 -2.44 -0.77
CA ALA A 145 12.56 -2.96 -2.09
C ALA A 145 13.10 -2.06 -3.19
N PRO A 146 13.41 -2.60 -4.39
CA PRO A 146 13.74 -1.80 -5.55
C PRO A 146 12.61 -0.82 -5.89
N ILE A 147 12.97 0.34 -6.41
CA ILE A 147 12.05 1.37 -6.87
C ILE A 147 12.34 1.65 -8.34
N PHE A 148 11.35 1.44 -9.20
CA PHE A 148 11.46 1.64 -10.63
C PHE A 148 10.65 2.88 -11.05
N SER A 149 11.35 3.92 -11.51
CA SER A 149 10.74 5.16 -12.01
C SER A 149 10.74 5.20 -13.53
N HIS A 150 9.69 5.73 -14.13
CA HIS A 150 9.56 5.91 -15.58
C HIS A 150 9.80 4.60 -16.38
N THR A 151 9.48 3.46 -15.79
CA THR A 151 9.55 2.18 -16.48
C THR A 151 8.32 2.01 -17.36
N ASP A 152 8.53 1.66 -18.64
CA ASP A 152 7.45 1.32 -19.55
C ASP A 152 6.84 -0.03 -19.16
N LEU A 153 5.68 0.00 -18.52
CA LEU A 153 4.95 -1.18 -18.10
C LEU A 153 4.01 -1.63 -19.22
N ARG A 154 4.41 -2.70 -19.88
CA ARG A 154 3.59 -3.29 -20.94
C ARG A 154 2.61 -4.28 -20.33
N ASN A 155 1.35 -3.92 -20.44
CA ASN A 155 0.22 -4.78 -20.10
C ASN A 155 -0.50 -5.14 -21.40
N GLU A 156 -0.45 -6.41 -21.77
CA GLU A 156 -1.07 -6.85 -23.02
C GLU A 156 -2.58 -7.08 -22.85
N ASP A 157 -3.11 -7.28 -21.61
CA ASP A 157 -4.48 -7.78 -21.47
C ASP A 157 -5.33 -7.24 -20.30
N PHE A 158 -4.82 -6.41 -19.36
CA PHE A 158 -5.62 -5.97 -18.21
C PHE A 158 -5.31 -4.57 -17.68
N LEU A 159 -6.29 -3.98 -16.98
CA LEU A 159 -6.10 -2.79 -16.15
C LEU A 159 -4.88 -2.99 -15.25
N SER A 160 -3.86 -2.20 -15.47
CA SER A 160 -2.65 -2.26 -14.65
C SER A 160 -3.02 -2.03 -13.19
N PRO A 161 -2.52 -2.82 -12.23
CA PRO A 161 -2.67 -2.53 -10.81
C PRO A 161 -2.28 -1.09 -10.46
N LEU A 162 -1.34 -0.51 -11.19
CA LEU A 162 -0.96 0.90 -11.06
C LEU A 162 -2.09 1.88 -11.39
N ALA A 163 -3.05 1.50 -12.24
CA ALA A 163 -4.23 2.32 -12.52
C ALA A 163 -5.18 2.41 -11.32
N GLU A 164 -5.15 1.39 -10.45
CA GLU A 164 -5.90 1.33 -9.20
C GLU A 164 -5.12 1.91 -8.01
N GLY A 165 -3.94 2.51 -8.24
CA GLY A 165 -3.11 3.13 -7.21
C GLY A 165 -2.16 2.17 -6.49
N GLU A 166 -2.00 0.95 -6.95
CA GLU A 166 -1.05 0.01 -6.37
C GLU A 166 0.37 0.28 -6.89
N LEU A 167 1.19 0.96 -6.09
CA LEU A 167 2.57 1.25 -6.47
C LEU A 167 3.51 0.07 -6.20
N PHE A 168 3.14 -0.85 -5.31
CA PHE A 168 3.96 -2.03 -5.00
C PHE A 168 3.47 -3.24 -5.77
N TYR A 169 4.33 -3.77 -6.64
CA TYR A 169 4.03 -4.95 -7.45
C TYR A 169 4.68 -6.20 -6.82
N GLU A 170 3.87 -7.01 -6.16
CA GLU A 170 4.29 -8.15 -5.35
C GLU A 170 5.09 -9.21 -6.12
N PRO A 171 4.72 -9.61 -7.37
CA PRO A 171 5.49 -10.61 -8.09
C PRO A 171 6.95 -10.24 -8.31
N LEU A 172 7.26 -8.95 -8.40
CA LEU A 172 8.64 -8.46 -8.54
C LEU A 172 9.23 -7.97 -7.22
N ASN A 173 8.44 -7.91 -6.15
CA ASN A 173 8.82 -7.35 -4.86
C ASN A 173 9.42 -5.95 -5.01
N ALA A 174 8.76 -5.08 -5.73
CA ALA A 174 9.27 -3.78 -6.15
C ALA A 174 8.19 -2.70 -6.21
N PHE A 175 8.59 -1.45 -5.99
CA PHE A 175 7.76 -0.29 -6.29
C PHE A 175 7.91 0.12 -7.75
N PHE A 176 6.80 0.48 -8.38
CA PHE A 176 6.77 1.07 -9.71
C PHE A 176 6.10 2.43 -9.63
N LEU A 177 6.82 3.46 -10.05
CA LEU A 177 6.29 4.81 -10.13
C LEU A 177 5.76 5.03 -11.54
N PRO A 178 4.44 5.28 -11.69
CA PRO A 178 3.84 5.51 -13.00
C PRO A 178 4.36 6.83 -13.60
N VAL A 179 4.33 6.91 -14.91
CA VAL A 179 4.61 8.17 -15.61
C VAL A 179 3.56 9.22 -15.19
N LEU A 180 4.02 10.42 -14.90
CA LEU A 180 3.16 11.52 -14.49
C LEU A 180 2.03 11.75 -15.49
N ASN A 181 0.79 11.69 -15.02
CA ASN A 181 -0.38 12.00 -15.82
C ASN A 181 -0.85 13.44 -15.50
N PRO A 182 -0.72 14.38 -16.44
CA PRO A 182 -1.06 15.79 -16.18
C PRO A 182 -2.55 16.04 -15.89
N LYS A 183 -3.39 15.03 -16.06
CA LYS A 183 -4.82 15.10 -15.71
C LYS A 183 -5.10 14.78 -14.24
N GLN A 184 -4.19 14.13 -13.54
CA GLN A 184 -4.31 13.84 -12.11
C GLN A 184 -4.03 15.11 -11.31
N GLN A 185 -4.75 15.29 -10.22
CA GLN A 185 -4.53 16.43 -9.32
C GLN A 185 -3.20 16.28 -8.58
N ILE A 186 -3.02 15.13 -7.95
CA ILE A 186 -1.78 14.68 -7.34
C ILE A 186 -1.45 13.32 -7.96
N PRO A 187 -0.27 13.12 -8.55
CA PRO A 187 0.16 11.80 -9.00
C PRO A 187 0.15 10.78 -7.86
N PRO A 188 -0.23 9.50 -8.11
CA PRO A 188 -0.31 8.48 -7.07
C PRO A 188 0.98 8.33 -6.23
N GLN A 189 2.14 8.44 -6.85
CA GLN A 189 3.43 8.35 -6.17
C GLN A 189 3.75 9.56 -5.28
N LEU A 190 3.02 10.67 -5.40
CA LEU A 190 3.12 11.83 -4.51
C LEU A 190 2.03 11.82 -3.42
N ASN A 191 1.06 10.93 -3.53
CA ASN A 191 -0.01 10.80 -2.55
C ASN A 191 0.47 9.93 -1.38
N LEU A 192 0.60 10.54 -0.21
CA LEU A 192 1.07 9.85 1.00
C LEU A 192 0.22 8.61 1.33
N GLY A 193 -1.10 8.67 1.16
CA GLY A 193 -1.99 7.54 1.41
C GLY A 193 -1.74 6.38 0.45
N VAL A 194 -1.52 6.67 -0.85
CA VAL A 194 -1.16 5.65 -1.86
C VAL A 194 0.19 5.01 -1.53
N VAL A 195 1.19 5.81 -1.16
CA VAL A 195 2.51 5.29 -0.78
C VAL A 195 2.42 4.45 0.50
N ALA A 196 1.67 4.91 1.50
CA ALA A 196 1.46 4.17 2.74
C ALA A 196 0.75 2.83 2.52
N HIS A 197 -0.30 2.82 1.67
CA HIS A 197 -0.96 1.60 1.22
C HIS A 197 0.04 0.63 0.57
N ALA A 198 0.88 1.12 -0.35
CA ALA A 198 1.88 0.28 -1.02
C ALA A 198 2.94 -0.29 -0.06
N VAL A 199 3.36 0.49 0.96
CA VAL A 199 4.27 0.02 2.02
C VAL A 199 3.60 -1.04 2.90
N ALA A 200 2.29 -0.92 3.17
CA ALA A 200 1.54 -1.95 3.89
C ALA A 200 1.46 -3.26 3.12
N ILE A 201 1.26 -3.20 1.79
CA ILE A 201 1.30 -4.38 0.92
C ILE A 201 2.70 -5.01 0.92
N GLN A 202 3.76 -4.21 0.87
CA GLN A 202 5.13 -4.70 1.04
C GLN A 202 5.32 -5.42 2.39
N ALA A 203 4.77 -4.88 3.47
CA ALA A 203 4.82 -5.49 4.79
C ALA A 203 4.09 -6.83 4.81
N TRP A 204 2.90 -6.90 4.21
CA TRP A 204 2.17 -8.15 4.03
C TRP A 204 3.00 -9.19 3.29
N GLN A 205 3.58 -8.83 2.15
CA GLN A 205 4.45 -9.69 1.35
C GLN A 205 5.60 -10.27 2.19
N GLN A 206 6.22 -9.45 3.02
CA GLN A 206 7.38 -9.86 3.80
C GLN A 206 7.04 -10.71 5.03
N VAL A 207 5.86 -10.56 5.61
CA VAL A 207 5.47 -11.29 6.83
C VAL A 207 4.58 -12.47 6.53
N VAL A 208 3.50 -12.24 5.78
CA VAL A 208 2.49 -13.28 5.56
C VAL A 208 2.96 -14.26 4.51
N TRP A 209 3.66 -13.79 3.48
CA TRP A 209 4.04 -14.64 2.36
C TRP A 209 5.52 -15.08 2.34
N ALA A 210 6.42 -14.41 3.04
CA ALA A 210 7.83 -14.79 3.05
C ALA A 210 8.12 -16.20 3.63
N GLY A 211 7.25 -16.69 4.50
CA GLY A 211 7.31 -18.03 5.07
C GLY A 211 6.27 -19.01 4.51
N ALA A 212 5.49 -18.60 3.50
CA ALA A 212 4.44 -19.42 2.94
C ALA A 212 5.04 -20.63 2.21
N PRO A 213 4.47 -21.84 2.38
CA PRO A 213 4.93 -23.04 1.67
C PRO A 213 4.62 -22.98 0.17
N VAL A 214 3.76 -22.03 -0.23
CA VAL A 214 3.36 -21.79 -1.61
C VAL A 214 3.66 -20.34 -1.94
N ASP A 215 4.45 -20.13 -2.98
CA ASP A 215 4.71 -18.78 -3.47
C ASP A 215 3.40 -18.11 -3.95
N PRO A 216 3.11 -16.88 -3.52
CA PRO A 216 1.89 -16.15 -3.90
C PRO A 216 1.64 -16.08 -5.42
N ALA A 217 2.71 -15.95 -6.20
CA ALA A 217 2.56 -15.94 -7.66
C ALA A 217 2.16 -17.32 -8.21
N ALA A 218 2.52 -18.43 -7.55
CA ALA A 218 2.03 -19.76 -7.91
C ALA A 218 0.55 -19.92 -7.54
N LEU A 219 0.07 -19.22 -6.53
CA LEU A 219 -1.35 -19.21 -6.17
C LEU A 219 -2.20 -18.48 -7.21
N LEU A 220 -1.67 -17.46 -7.90
CA LEU A 220 -2.39 -16.74 -8.96
C LEU A 220 -2.72 -17.63 -10.18
N VAL A 221 -2.02 -18.74 -10.33
CA VAL A 221 -2.24 -19.74 -11.40
C VAL A 221 -2.82 -21.05 -10.87
N ALA A 222 -3.21 -21.10 -9.60
CA ALA A 222 -3.78 -22.29 -9.02
C ALA A 222 -5.10 -22.63 -9.70
N THR A 223 -5.28 -23.90 -10.01
CA THR A 223 -6.53 -24.45 -10.55
C THR A 223 -7.38 -25.12 -9.47
N ASP A 224 -6.82 -25.29 -8.27
CA ASP A 224 -7.55 -25.79 -7.10
C ASP A 224 -8.46 -24.69 -6.53
N PRO A 225 -9.79 -24.88 -6.47
CA PRO A 225 -10.73 -23.88 -5.95
C PRO A 225 -10.37 -23.38 -4.53
N ALA A 226 -9.94 -24.27 -3.65
CA ALA A 226 -9.60 -23.89 -2.28
C ALA A 226 -8.31 -23.06 -2.19
N ALA A 227 -7.37 -23.25 -3.13
CA ALA A 227 -6.19 -22.39 -3.25
C ALA A 227 -6.60 -21.01 -3.80
N LEU A 228 -7.50 -20.94 -4.77
CA LEU A 228 -8.03 -19.69 -5.31
C LEU A 228 -8.77 -18.88 -4.24
N THR A 229 -9.67 -19.50 -3.46
CA THR A 229 -10.33 -18.85 -2.32
C THR A 229 -9.31 -18.23 -1.37
N SER A 230 -8.26 -18.96 -1.03
CA SER A 230 -7.17 -18.46 -0.16
C SER A 230 -6.49 -17.22 -0.74
N VAL A 231 -6.23 -17.20 -2.06
CA VAL A 231 -5.66 -16.03 -2.76
C VAL A 231 -6.60 -14.83 -2.68
N HIS A 232 -7.87 -15.02 -2.98
CA HIS A 232 -8.89 -13.97 -2.93
C HIS A 232 -9.00 -13.36 -1.53
N VAL A 233 -9.02 -14.20 -0.49
CA VAL A 233 -8.99 -13.77 0.91
C VAL A 233 -7.74 -12.95 1.19
N ALA A 234 -6.55 -13.46 0.85
CA ALA A 234 -5.30 -12.77 1.09
C ALA A 234 -5.22 -11.43 0.36
N GLN A 235 -5.68 -11.37 -0.90
CA GLN A 235 -5.75 -10.12 -1.67
C GLN A 235 -6.68 -9.10 -1.03
N SER A 236 -7.87 -9.51 -0.59
CA SER A 236 -8.81 -8.61 0.08
C SER A 236 -8.28 -8.09 1.42
N LEU A 237 -7.67 -8.96 2.22
CA LEU A 237 -7.11 -8.57 3.52
C LEU A 237 -5.97 -7.56 3.35
N ARG A 238 -5.02 -7.82 2.43
CA ARG A 238 -3.90 -6.89 2.20
C ARG A 238 -4.35 -5.53 1.70
N ILE A 239 -5.37 -5.48 0.81
CA ILE A 239 -5.97 -4.23 0.34
C ILE A 239 -6.61 -3.49 1.51
N GLY A 240 -7.44 -4.18 2.29
CA GLY A 240 -8.12 -3.56 3.43
C GLY A 240 -7.16 -3.03 4.49
N ILE A 241 -6.11 -3.78 4.82
CA ILE A 241 -5.07 -3.33 5.74
C ILE A 241 -4.31 -2.14 5.14
N GLY A 242 -4.00 -2.17 3.84
CA GLY A 242 -3.34 -1.08 3.15
C GLY A 242 -4.16 0.22 3.18
N ASP A 243 -5.46 0.14 2.88
CA ASP A 243 -6.37 1.29 2.90
C ASP A 243 -6.53 1.87 4.31
N PHE A 244 -6.66 1.01 5.32
CA PHE A 244 -6.71 1.43 6.71
C PHE A 244 -5.43 2.17 7.14
N LEU A 245 -4.25 1.63 6.81
CA LEU A 245 -2.98 2.26 7.16
C LEU A 245 -2.75 3.57 6.39
N GLY A 246 -3.15 3.63 5.11
CA GLY A 246 -3.15 4.87 4.33
C GLY A 246 -4.01 5.94 4.99
N THR A 247 -5.19 5.58 5.45
CA THR A 247 -6.12 6.47 6.16
C THR A 247 -5.55 6.95 7.49
N LEU A 248 -4.94 6.07 8.28
CA LEU A 248 -4.33 6.45 9.57
C LEU A 248 -3.16 7.41 9.39
N ILE A 249 -2.27 7.17 8.42
CA ILE A 249 -1.07 8.00 8.19
C ILE A 249 -1.45 9.38 7.66
N THR A 250 -2.51 9.47 6.87
CA THR A 250 -3.00 10.74 6.31
C THR A 250 -4.01 11.43 7.21
N VAL A 251 -4.67 10.69 8.11
CA VAL A 251 -5.86 11.13 8.86
C VAL A 251 -6.96 11.59 7.90
N ASP A 252 -7.02 10.97 6.72
CA ASP A 252 -7.96 11.30 5.66
C ASP A 252 -8.64 10.01 5.13
N PRO A 253 -9.93 9.78 5.41
CA PRO A 253 -10.66 8.61 4.92
C PRO A 253 -10.93 8.65 3.42
N ARG A 254 -10.57 9.74 2.74
CA ARG A 254 -10.80 9.99 1.31
C ARG A 254 -9.51 10.27 0.54
N TRP A 255 -8.36 9.85 1.04
CA TRP A 255 -7.05 10.16 0.44
C TRP A 255 -6.92 9.74 -1.05
N PHE A 256 -7.75 8.79 -1.53
CA PHE A 256 -7.83 8.45 -2.95
C PHE A 256 -8.36 9.58 -3.83
N ASP A 257 -9.23 10.46 -3.29
CA ASP A 257 -9.83 11.57 -4.05
C ASP A 257 -8.77 12.47 -4.69
N HIS A 258 -7.60 12.58 -4.07
CA HIS A 258 -6.52 13.43 -4.54
C HIS A 258 -5.82 12.92 -5.80
N SER A 259 -5.82 11.60 -6.02
CA SER A 259 -5.08 10.97 -7.12
C SER A 259 -5.95 10.16 -8.07
N LEU A 260 -6.94 9.46 -7.56
CA LEU A 260 -7.74 8.46 -8.26
C LEU A 260 -9.23 8.68 -8.00
N PRO A 261 -9.81 9.80 -8.44
CA PRO A 261 -11.20 10.15 -8.11
C PRO A 261 -12.23 9.14 -8.63
N GLN A 262 -11.91 8.34 -9.66
CA GLN A 262 -12.80 7.29 -10.15
C GLN A 262 -12.91 6.13 -9.17
N THR A 263 -11.84 5.80 -8.48
CA THR A 263 -11.74 4.71 -7.51
C THR A 263 -12.15 5.19 -6.11
N ALA A 264 -12.01 6.47 -5.84
CA ALA A 264 -12.16 7.08 -4.53
C ALA A 264 -13.53 6.83 -3.89
N SER A 265 -14.63 6.98 -4.65
CA SER A 265 -15.97 6.76 -4.12
C SER A 265 -16.22 5.31 -3.68
N ALA A 266 -15.57 4.35 -4.32
CA ALA A 266 -15.68 2.93 -3.98
C ALA A 266 -14.84 2.56 -2.74
N ARG A 267 -13.72 3.26 -2.49
CA ARG A 267 -12.75 2.95 -1.43
C ARG A 267 -12.71 3.96 -0.29
N ALA A 268 -13.51 5.04 -0.31
CA ALA A 268 -13.60 6.00 0.78
C ALA A 268 -14.12 5.36 2.08
N LEU A 269 -13.50 5.70 3.21
CA LEU A 269 -13.83 5.15 4.53
C LEU A 269 -14.65 6.10 5.41
N ASP A 270 -15.20 7.16 4.85
CA ASP A 270 -16.12 8.11 5.52
C ASP A 270 -17.60 7.68 5.44
N GLN A 271 -17.88 6.52 4.83
CA GLN A 271 -19.22 5.98 4.67
C GLN A 271 -19.24 4.51 5.09
N LEU A 272 -20.35 4.09 5.71
CA LEU A 272 -20.58 2.69 6.11
C LEU A 272 -20.35 1.74 4.92
N ARG A 273 -19.56 0.71 5.15
CA ARG A 273 -19.23 -0.32 4.16
C ARG A 273 -19.71 -1.68 4.66
N CYS A 274 -20.58 -2.31 3.88
CA CYS A 274 -21.19 -3.58 4.22
C CYS A 274 -20.80 -4.65 3.19
N GLY A 275 -20.33 -5.77 3.67
CA GLY A 275 -20.10 -6.96 2.85
C GLY A 275 -21.42 -7.63 2.49
N SER A 276 -21.63 -7.89 1.21
CA SER A 276 -22.79 -8.66 0.77
C SER A 276 -22.51 -10.17 0.73
N ALA A 277 -23.54 -10.98 0.79
CA ALA A 277 -23.40 -12.42 0.55
C ALA A 277 -22.78 -12.72 -0.83
N ALA A 278 -23.04 -11.87 -1.82
CA ALA A 278 -22.43 -12.00 -3.15
C ALA A 278 -20.91 -11.77 -3.11
N MET A 279 -20.42 -10.80 -2.34
CA MET A 279 -18.97 -10.55 -2.16
C MET A 279 -18.29 -11.75 -1.49
N LEU A 280 -18.91 -12.35 -0.48
CA LEU A 280 -18.36 -13.52 0.21
C LEU A 280 -18.41 -14.77 -0.68
N ASN A 281 -19.50 -14.98 -1.41
CA ASN A 281 -19.60 -16.07 -2.38
C ASN A 281 -18.59 -15.94 -3.52
N ALA A 282 -18.23 -14.71 -3.94
CA ALA A 282 -17.21 -14.49 -4.96
C ALA A 282 -15.81 -14.96 -4.55
N LEU A 283 -15.55 -15.15 -3.25
CA LEU A 283 -14.31 -15.78 -2.77
C LEU A 283 -14.19 -17.22 -3.25
N ASP A 284 -15.31 -17.97 -3.27
CA ASP A 284 -15.35 -19.42 -3.47
C ASP A 284 -15.63 -19.84 -4.92
N VAL A 285 -16.19 -18.93 -5.72
CA VAL A 285 -16.54 -19.21 -7.12
C VAL A 285 -15.68 -18.35 -8.03
N PRO A 286 -14.52 -18.87 -8.48
CA PRO A 286 -13.79 -18.18 -9.51
C PRO A 286 -14.62 -18.25 -10.80
N ASP A 287 -15.24 -17.14 -11.16
CA ASP A 287 -15.71 -16.96 -12.52
C ASP A 287 -14.47 -16.84 -13.41
N LYS A 288 -14.28 -17.83 -14.27
CA LYS A 288 -13.09 -17.86 -15.17
C LYS A 288 -13.09 -16.69 -16.16
N ASP A 289 -14.26 -16.10 -16.38
CA ASP A 289 -14.46 -15.04 -17.35
C ASP A 289 -14.38 -13.64 -16.70
N VAL A 290 -14.45 -13.56 -15.36
CA VAL A 290 -14.34 -12.30 -14.62
C VAL A 290 -13.27 -12.43 -13.54
N PRO A 291 -12.17 -11.67 -13.62
CA PRO A 291 -11.15 -11.65 -12.56
C PRO A 291 -11.78 -11.26 -11.22
N TYR A 292 -11.32 -11.90 -10.15
CA TYR A 292 -11.74 -11.54 -8.79
C TYR A 292 -11.31 -10.10 -8.48
N ASP A 293 -12.27 -9.29 -8.01
CA ASP A 293 -12.04 -7.93 -7.53
C ASP A 293 -11.87 -7.94 -6.00
N PRO A 294 -10.66 -7.72 -5.45
CA PRO A 294 -10.40 -7.73 -4.01
C PRO A 294 -10.83 -6.44 -3.29
N TYR A 295 -11.07 -5.37 -4.03
CA TYR A 295 -11.30 -4.04 -3.45
C TYR A 295 -12.60 -3.93 -2.64
N PRO A 296 -13.76 -4.45 -3.09
CA PRO A 296 -15.00 -4.32 -2.32
C PRO A 296 -14.88 -4.93 -0.92
N LEU A 297 -14.36 -6.15 -0.82
CA LEU A 297 -14.21 -6.85 0.46
C LEU A 297 -13.09 -6.24 1.31
N GLY A 298 -12.01 -5.81 0.67
CA GLY A 298 -10.92 -5.07 1.32
C GLY A 298 -11.41 -3.76 1.93
N THR A 299 -12.28 -3.03 1.23
CA THR A 299 -12.85 -1.77 1.74
C THR A 299 -13.76 -1.99 2.95
N VAL A 300 -14.51 -3.11 2.99
CA VAL A 300 -15.30 -3.47 4.19
C VAL A 300 -14.38 -3.68 5.39
N LEU A 301 -13.28 -4.39 5.22
CA LEU A 301 -12.28 -4.57 6.29
C LEU A 301 -11.66 -3.23 6.71
N ALA A 302 -11.22 -2.43 5.73
CA ALA A 302 -10.62 -1.13 6.02
C ALA A 302 -11.55 -0.22 6.80
N TYR A 303 -12.83 -0.17 6.42
CA TYR A 303 -13.86 0.59 7.14
C TYR A 303 -14.03 0.07 8.57
N SER A 304 -14.18 -1.25 8.77
CA SER A 304 -14.34 -1.84 10.11
C SER A 304 -13.14 -1.51 11.02
N LEU A 305 -11.93 -1.54 10.50
CA LEU A 305 -10.73 -1.16 11.24
C LEU A 305 -10.70 0.36 11.55
N TRP A 306 -11.05 1.19 10.58
CA TRP A 306 -11.07 2.64 10.72
C TRP A 306 -12.14 3.10 11.72
N ASP A 307 -13.38 2.60 11.61
CA ASP A 307 -14.46 2.95 12.51
C ASP A 307 -14.18 2.47 13.95
N SER A 308 -13.60 1.27 14.09
CA SER A 308 -13.11 0.79 15.39
C SER A 308 -12.04 1.72 15.98
N ALA A 309 -11.10 2.21 15.16
CA ALA A 309 -10.07 3.14 15.60
C ALA A 309 -10.64 4.48 16.02
N LEU A 310 -11.64 5.01 15.32
CA LEU A 310 -12.33 6.26 15.68
C LEU A 310 -13.11 6.17 16.99
N ASN A 311 -13.73 5.01 17.26
CA ASN A 311 -14.60 4.80 18.42
C ASN A 311 -13.87 4.22 19.64
N SER A 312 -12.55 3.93 19.54
CA SER A 312 -11.76 3.37 20.63
C SER A 312 -10.35 3.96 20.69
N ASP A 313 -9.31 3.14 20.72
CA ASP A 313 -7.91 3.54 20.68
C ASP A 313 -7.29 3.21 19.31
N PRO A 314 -7.02 4.21 18.45
CA PRO A 314 -6.39 3.99 17.15
C PRO A 314 -5.06 3.22 17.24
N THR A 315 -4.27 3.48 18.30
CA THR A 315 -2.98 2.82 18.50
C THR A 315 -3.19 1.34 18.81
N ALA A 316 -4.18 0.99 19.63
CA ALA A 316 -4.48 -0.41 19.94
C ALA A 316 -4.95 -1.19 18.70
N VAL A 317 -5.80 -0.57 17.85
CA VAL A 317 -6.25 -1.21 16.61
C VAL A 317 -5.10 -1.42 15.63
N VAL A 318 -4.29 -0.39 15.35
CA VAL A 318 -3.21 -0.51 14.37
C VAL A 318 -2.10 -1.46 14.84
N THR A 319 -1.71 -1.41 16.11
CA THR A 319 -0.72 -2.36 16.66
C THR A 319 -1.26 -3.78 16.66
N GLY A 320 -2.57 -3.96 16.91
CA GLY A 320 -3.25 -5.24 16.78
C GLY A 320 -3.19 -5.80 15.34
N VAL A 321 -3.49 -4.96 14.34
CA VAL A 321 -3.37 -5.35 12.92
C VAL A 321 -1.94 -5.79 12.58
N VAL A 322 -0.94 -5.00 12.95
CA VAL A 322 0.48 -5.32 12.69
C VAL A 322 0.91 -6.59 13.41
N ALA A 323 0.54 -6.75 14.68
CA ALA A 323 0.85 -7.93 15.49
C ALA A 323 0.14 -9.20 15.00
N ALA A 324 -0.99 -9.07 14.30
CA ALA A 324 -1.73 -10.21 13.75
C ALA A 324 -1.04 -10.83 12.52
N LEU A 325 -0.23 -10.10 11.77
CA LEU A 325 0.36 -10.60 10.51
C LEU A 325 1.13 -11.93 10.66
N PRO A 326 1.99 -12.12 11.68
CA PRO A 326 2.62 -13.42 11.90
C PRO A 326 1.62 -14.54 12.24
N GLY A 327 0.54 -14.22 12.95
CA GLY A 327 -0.54 -15.16 13.28
C GLY A 327 -1.31 -15.60 12.02
N ILE A 328 -1.61 -14.66 11.11
CA ILE A 328 -2.23 -14.93 9.81
C ILE A 328 -1.31 -15.84 8.97
N ALA A 329 0.00 -15.54 8.94
CA ALA A 329 0.99 -16.39 8.27
C ALA A 329 1.01 -17.82 8.85
N ALA A 330 1.00 -17.93 10.18
CA ALA A 330 0.98 -19.21 10.86
C ALA A 330 -0.31 -20.01 10.56
N ALA A 331 -1.48 -19.37 10.58
CA ALA A 331 -2.76 -19.98 10.22
C ALA A 331 -2.77 -20.50 8.77
N GLN A 332 -2.24 -19.71 7.83
CA GLN A 332 -2.07 -20.12 6.45
C GLN A 332 -1.16 -21.34 6.33
N ASN A 333 -0.01 -21.34 7.01
CA ASN A 333 0.96 -22.43 6.95
C ASN A 333 0.42 -23.74 7.57
N GLN A 334 -0.28 -23.64 8.70
CA GLN A 334 -0.91 -24.78 9.36
C GLN A 334 -2.00 -25.44 8.52
N ASN A 335 -2.66 -24.65 7.67
CA ASN A 335 -3.74 -25.13 6.79
C ASN A 335 -3.24 -25.45 5.36
N GLY A 336 -1.98 -25.84 5.21
CA GLY A 336 -1.41 -26.23 3.92
C GLY A 336 -1.37 -25.11 2.87
N GLY A 337 -1.17 -23.87 3.31
CA GLY A 337 -1.16 -22.68 2.45
C GLY A 337 -2.54 -22.05 2.24
N LYS A 338 -3.60 -22.57 2.87
CA LYS A 338 -4.97 -22.05 2.74
C LYS A 338 -5.28 -21.05 3.85
N LEU A 339 -5.77 -19.89 3.46
CA LEU A 339 -6.19 -18.83 4.38
C LEU A 339 -7.71 -18.69 4.36
N ALA A 340 -8.35 -18.86 5.52
CA ALA A 340 -9.77 -18.60 5.69
C ALA A 340 -9.99 -17.17 6.19
N LEU A 341 -11.01 -16.48 5.66
CA LEU A 341 -11.33 -15.10 6.05
C LEU A 341 -11.58 -14.98 7.55
N ALA A 342 -12.46 -15.80 8.10
CA ALA A 342 -12.79 -15.75 9.53
C ALA A 342 -11.55 -15.95 10.43
N ALA A 343 -10.68 -16.89 10.10
CA ALA A 343 -9.47 -17.14 10.87
C ALA A 343 -8.51 -15.93 10.86
N ALA A 344 -8.40 -15.24 9.72
CA ALA A 344 -7.58 -14.05 9.62
C ALA A 344 -8.17 -12.87 10.40
N LEU A 345 -9.49 -12.67 10.32
CA LEU A 345 -10.19 -11.63 11.09
C LEU A 345 -10.10 -11.89 12.60
N ASP A 346 -10.30 -13.14 13.05
CA ASP A 346 -10.14 -13.52 14.45
C ASP A 346 -8.71 -13.29 14.95
N ALA A 347 -7.70 -13.55 14.13
CA ALA A 347 -6.31 -13.26 14.47
C ALA A 347 -6.07 -11.74 14.69
N ILE A 348 -6.69 -10.87 13.90
CA ILE A 348 -6.61 -9.42 14.09
C ILE A 348 -7.29 -9.02 15.41
N VAL A 349 -8.49 -9.56 15.69
CA VAL A 349 -9.19 -9.32 16.94
C VAL A 349 -8.36 -9.80 18.12
N ALA A 350 -7.83 -11.02 18.07
CA ALA A 350 -7.04 -11.61 19.16
C ALA A 350 -5.75 -10.81 19.48
N ALA A 351 -5.15 -10.18 18.47
CA ALA A 351 -3.97 -9.36 18.64
C ALA A 351 -4.30 -7.92 19.14
N THR A 352 -5.53 -7.45 18.94
CA THR A 352 -5.99 -6.13 19.42
C THR A 352 -6.22 -6.19 20.93
N GLN A 353 -5.90 -5.09 21.64
CA GLN A 353 -5.94 -5.07 23.10
C GLN A 353 -6.97 -4.08 23.66
N GLY A 354 -7.37 -4.31 24.91
CA GLY A 354 -8.23 -3.39 25.64
C GLY A 354 -9.66 -3.29 25.08
N SER A 355 -10.29 -2.14 25.27
CA SER A 355 -11.66 -1.89 24.79
C SER A 355 -11.76 -1.90 23.27
N ALA A 356 -10.68 -1.60 22.56
CA ALA A 356 -10.63 -1.63 21.10
C ALA A 356 -10.99 -3.00 20.51
N GLN A 357 -10.70 -4.07 21.22
CA GLN A 357 -11.03 -5.44 20.82
C GLN A 357 -12.55 -5.65 20.69
N GLY A 358 -13.32 -5.18 21.67
CA GLY A 358 -14.79 -5.28 21.64
C GLY A 358 -15.44 -4.42 20.54
N TYR A 359 -14.91 -3.22 20.31
CA TYR A 359 -15.35 -2.36 19.19
C TYR A 359 -15.03 -3.02 17.84
N LEU A 360 -13.82 -3.55 17.67
CA LEU A 360 -13.43 -4.26 16.46
C LEU A 360 -14.31 -5.48 16.18
N CYS A 361 -14.66 -6.26 17.22
CA CYS A 361 -15.63 -7.33 17.10
C CYS A 361 -16.97 -6.84 16.54
N GLY A 362 -17.47 -5.73 17.09
CA GLY A 362 -18.75 -5.15 16.64
C GLY A 362 -18.72 -4.74 15.17
N GLU A 363 -17.67 -4.02 14.78
CA GLU A 363 -17.53 -3.54 13.41
C GLU A 363 -17.28 -4.67 12.39
N LEU A 364 -16.49 -5.69 12.74
CA LEU A 364 -16.27 -6.83 11.85
C LEU A 364 -17.53 -7.67 11.67
N LEU A 365 -18.28 -7.96 12.74
CA LEU A 365 -19.53 -8.70 12.66
C LEU A 365 -20.63 -7.91 11.94
N ASN A 366 -20.61 -6.59 12.05
CA ASN A 366 -21.50 -5.70 11.30
C ASN A 366 -21.12 -5.66 9.82
N GLY A 367 -19.87 -5.33 9.51
CA GLY A 367 -19.37 -5.24 8.13
C GLY A 367 -19.47 -6.58 7.38
N PHE A 368 -19.12 -7.66 8.03
CA PHE A 368 -19.19 -9.02 7.49
C PHE A 368 -20.40 -9.79 8.06
N HIS A 369 -21.60 -9.24 7.92
CA HIS A 369 -22.83 -9.72 8.57
C HIS A 369 -23.22 -11.18 8.28
N ALA A 370 -22.55 -11.86 7.34
CA ALA A 370 -22.68 -13.31 7.15
C ALA A 370 -21.80 -14.11 8.14
N LEU A 371 -20.88 -13.47 8.87
CA LEU A 371 -20.12 -14.08 9.96
C LEU A 371 -20.88 -13.90 11.28
N SER A 372 -20.67 -14.85 12.17
CA SER A 372 -21.22 -14.87 13.53
C SER A 372 -20.10 -14.89 14.57
N VAL A 373 -20.42 -14.70 15.83
CA VAL A 373 -19.47 -14.83 16.94
C VAL A 373 -18.81 -16.22 16.99
N THR A 374 -19.48 -17.26 16.48
CA THR A 374 -18.87 -18.60 16.39
C THR A 374 -17.79 -18.71 15.33
N ASP A 375 -17.82 -17.83 14.33
CA ASP A 375 -16.78 -17.75 13.30
C ASP A 375 -15.59 -16.91 13.76
N LEU A 376 -15.81 -16.02 14.76
CA LEU A 376 -14.81 -15.19 15.41
C LEU A 376 -14.78 -15.50 16.91
N PRO A 377 -14.21 -16.64 17.34
CA PRO A 377 -14.28 -17.11 18.72
C PRO A 377 -13.69 -16.15 19.76
N THR A 378 -12.75 -15.30 19.38
CA THR A 378 -12.25 -14.23 20.26
C THR A 378 -13.35 -13.24 20.62
N CYS A 379 -14.27 -12.93 19.72
CA CYS A 379 -15.40 -12.03 19.97
C CYS A 379 -16.41 -12.59 20.99
N ASP A 380 -16.57 -13.91 21.06
CA ASP A 380 -17.41 -14.56 22.06
C ASP A 380 -16.88 -14.36 23.50
N THR A 381 -15.55 -14.27 23.62
CA THR A 381 -14.89 -14.16 24.94
C THR A 381 -14.77 -12.72 25.45
N VAL A 382 -14.58 -11.74 24.56
CA VAL A 382 -14.32 -10.35 24.95
C VAL A 382 -15.57 -9.48 24.99
N GLY A 383 -16.66 -9.95 24.41
CA GLY A 383 -17.90 -9.19 24.23
C GLY A 383 -17.87 -8.29 23.00
N VAL A 384 -19.05 -7.98 22.52
CA VAL A 384 -19.26 -7.21 21.27
C VAL A 384 -19.87 -5.86 21.63
N HIS A 385 -19.19 -4.77 21.26
CA HIS A 385 -19.80 -3.43 21.30
C HIS A 385 -20.68 -3.23 20.06
N ALA A 386 -21.89 -2.69 20.28
CA ALA A 386 -22.78 -2.39 19.15
C ALA A 386 -22.15 -1.27 18.29
N PRO A 387 -22.06 -1.45 16.96
CA PRO A 387 -21.57 -0.43 16.06
C PRO A 387 -22.54 0.77 16.00
N PRO A 388 -22.03 1.98 15.71
CA PRO A 388 -22.87 3.18 15.62
C PRO A 388 -23.82 3.17 14.44
N ALA A 389 -23.48 2.43 13.37
CA ALA A 389 -24.30 2.22 12.18
C ALA A 389 -24.41 0.73 11.87
N SER A 390 -25.55 0.30 11.34
CA SER A 390 -25.84 -1.12 11.09
C SER A 390 -25.94 -1.44 9.62
N CYS A 391 -25.24 -2.49 9.19
CA CYS A 391 -25.45 -3.17 7.94
C CYS A 391 -26.70 -4.08 8.06
N GLN A 392 -27.67 -3.93 7.18
CA GLN A 392 -28.90 -4.72 7.17
C GLN A 392 -28.91 -5.69 5.97
#